data_1748ef4ec26d88af23265295a370f5e7
#
_entry.id   1748ef4ec26d88af23265295a370f5e7
#
_cell.length_a   1.000
_cell.length_b   1.000
_cell.length_c   1.000
_cell.angle_alpha   90.00
_cell.angle_beta   90.00
_cell.angle_gamma   90.00
#
_symmetry.space_group_name_H-M   'P 1'
#
loop_
_entity.id
_entity.type
_entity.pdbx_description
1 polymer ?
#
loop_
_entity_poly.entity_id
_entity_poly.type
_entity_poly.pdbx_seq_one_letter_code
_entity_poly.pdbx_strand_id
1 'polypeptide(L)'
;VGSEMCIRDRYVLPHDSYLINLGHPDEEGLEKSRAAFLDEMQRCELLGLKMLNFHPGSHLNKISIEKCLDRIAESVNMTLDKTTGVTAVIENTAGQGSNVGNEFWHLRYIIDKVEDKSRVGVCLDTCHTYTAGYDIVNEYDRVFTEFDEVVGRNYLCAIHLNDSKKPLGSRVDRHDSIGTVSYTHLRA
;
A
#
# COMPACT_ATOMS: atom_id res chain seq x y z
N VAL A 1 -2.04 33.08 -4.63
CA VAL A 1 -2.93 32.49 -3.59
C VAL A 1 -2.68 30.98 -3.45
N GLY A 2 -1.84 30.36 -4.30
CA GLY A 2 -1.59 28.92 -4.27
C GLY A 2 -0.35 28.45 -3.48
N SER A 3 0.53 29.33 -3.06
CA SER A 3 1.83 28.94 -2.50
C SER A 3 1.85 28.74 -0.98
N GLU A 4 0.87 29.22 -0.26
CA GLU A 4 0.87 29.11 1.21
C GLU A 4 0.23 27.82 1.75
N MET A 5 -0.57 27.12 0.97
CA MET A 5 -1.18 25.84 1.42
C MET A 5 -0.15 24.70 1.53
N CYS A 6 0.85 24.69 0.65
CA CYS A 6 1.89 23.65 0.67
C CYS A 6 2.92 23.79 1.80
N ILE A 7 3.04 24.95 2.43
CA ILE A 7 4.05 25.21 3.48
C ILE A 7 3.61 24.74 4.87
N ARG A 8 2.33 24.40 5.06
CA ARG A 8 1.78 23.98 6.37
C ARG A 8 1.57 22.49 6.53
N ASP A 9 1.74 21.72 5.47
CA ASP A 9 1.56 20.27 5.50
C ASP A 9 2.75 19.62 6.22
N ARG A 10 2.52 19.20 7.47
CA ARG A 10 3.55 18.54 8.30
C ARG A 10 3.91 17.15 7.81
N TYR A 11 3.01 16.54 7.06
CA TYR A 11 3.16 15.18 6.59
C TYR A 11 2.78 15.11 5.12
N VAL A 12 3.74 14.73 4.30
CA VAL A 12 3.55 14.43 2.88
C VAL A 12 3.80 12.95 2.71
N LEU A 13 2.82 12.24 2.15
CA LEU A 13 2.93 10.84 1.77
C LEU A 13 2.91 10.75 0.24
N PRO A 14 4.07 10.80 -0.44
CA PRO A 14 4.11 10.58 -1.87
C PRO A 14 3.77 9.12 -2.18
N HIS A 15 3.23 8.89 -3.35
CA HIS A 15 2.96 7.58 -3.90
C HIS A 15 3.96 7.29 -5.03
N ASP A 16 4.46 6.06 -5.10
CA ASP A 16 5.32 5.63 -6.19
C ASP A 16 4.56 5.50 -7.52
N SER A 17 5.31 5.26 -8.59
CA SER A 17 4.71 5.01 -9.89
C SER A 17 3.96 3.67 -9.93
N TYR A 18 2.71 3.67 -10.40
CA TYR A 18 1.90 2.46 -10.59
C TYR A 18 2.52 1.43 -11.57
N LEU A 19 3.59 1.79 -12.27
CA LEU A 19 4.34 0.88 -13.14
C LEU A 19 5.33 0.00 -12.37
N ILE A 20 5.62 0.33 -11.11
CA ILE A 20 6.53 -0.43 -10.26
C ILE A 20 5.81 -1.70 -9.78
N ASN A 21 6.43 -2.85 -10.03
CA ASN A 21 5.95 -4.15 -9.56
C ASN A 21 7.10 -4.89 -8.86
N LEU A 22 7.19 -4.74 -7.54
CA LEU A 22 8.24 -5.34 -6.72
C LEU A 22 8.12 -6.89 -6.59
N GLY A 23 6.97 -7.44 -7.00
CA GLY A 23 6.72 -8.88 -7.09
C GLY A 23 6.82 -9.44 -8.50
N HIS A 24 7.40 -8.71 -9.45
CA HIS A 24 7.41 -9.09 -10.86
C HIS A 24 8.00 -10.50 -11.09
N PRO A 25 7.33 -11.39 -11.89
CA PRO A 25 7.76 -12.77 -12.08
C PRO A 25 9.04 -12.92 -12.91
N ASP A 26 9.28 -12.00 -13.85
CA ASP A 26 10.46 -12.03 -14.72
C ASP A 26 11.58 -11.15 -14.12
N GLU A 27 12.82 -11.63 -14.15
CA GLU A 27 13.95 -10.95 -13.51
C GLU A 27 14.21 -9.55 -14.11
N GLU A 28 14.12 -9.39 -15.42
CA GLU A 28 14.34 -8.09 -16.06
C GLU A 28 13.29 -7.05 -15.59
N GLY A 29 12.02 -7.44 -15.49
CA GLY A 29 10.94 -6.60 -14.98
C GLY A 29 11.10 -6.28 -13.49
N LEU A 30 11.58 -7.25 -12.72
CA LEU A 30 11.85 -7.10 -11.30
C LEU A 30 12.99 -6.09 -11.05
N GLU A 31 14.11 -6.24 -11.76
CA GLU A 31 15.25 -5.32 -11.60
C GLU A 31 14.91 -3.88 -12.03
N LYS A 32 14.14 -3.70 -13.10
CA LYS A 32 13.62 -2.38 -13.48
C LYS A 32 12.75 -1.76 -12.37
N SER A 33 11.87 -2.56 -11.77
CA SER A 33 11.01 -2.10 -10.67
C SER A 33 11.82 -1.78 -9.40
N ARG A 34 12.80 -2.61 -9.06
CA ARG A 34 13.73 -2.37 -7.93
C ARG A 34 14.52 -1.08 -8.11
N ALA A 35 15.04 -0.85 -9.31
CA ALA A 35 15.79 0.37 -9.61
C ALA A 35 14.91 1.62 -9.52
N ALA A 36 13.69 1.55 -10.05
CA ALA A 36 12.73 2.65 -9.97
C ALA A 36 12.29 2.93 -8.52
N PHE A 37 11.98 1.90 -7.75
CA PHE A 37 11.59 2.05 -6.35
C PHE A 37 12.71 2.65 -5.50
N LEU A 38 13.95 2.22 -5.73
CA LEU A 38 15.14 2.79 -5.07
C LEU A 38 15.28 4.28 -5.39
N ASP A 39 15.13 4.68 -6.67
CA ASP A 39 15.19 6.09 -7.08
C ASP A 39 14.10 6.92 -6.38
N GLU A 40 12.87 6.43 -6.30
CA GLU A 40 11.77 7.09 -5.59
C GLU A 40 12.06 7.26 -4.09
N MET A 41 12.58 6.22 -3.43
CA MET A 41 12.97 6.28 -2.02
C MET A 41 14.11 7.27 -1.78
N GLN A 42 15.12 7.30 -2.65
CA GLN A 42 16.22 8.26 -2.58
C GLN A 42 15.76 9.70 -2.81
N ARG A 43 14.80 9.91 -3.71
CA ARG A 43 14.17 11.23 -3.89
C ARG A 43 13.43 11.67 -2.63
N CYS A 44 12.70 10.78 -1.98
CA CYS A 44 12.06 11.07 -0.69
C CYS A 44 13.10 11.46 0.37
N GLU A 45 14.21 10.73 0.46
CA GLU A 45 15.31 11.04 1.37
C GLU A 45 15.90 12.44 1.10
N LEU A 46 16.23 12.76 -0.16
CA LEU A 46 16.76 14.07 -0.56
C LEU A 46 15.80 15.23 -0.28
N LEU A 47 14.49 14.99 -0.40
CA LEU A 47 13.44 15.98 -0.11
C LEU A 47 13.13 16.08 1.39
N GLY A 48 13.73 15.24 2.24
CA GLY A 48 13.45 15.19 3.68
C GLY A 48 12.10 14.59 4.03
N LEU A 49 11.43 13.89 3.10
CA LEU A 49 10.18 13.18 3.32
C LEU A 49 10.43 11.93 4.15
N LYS A 50 9.44 11.53 4.92
CA LYS A 50 9.59 10.44 5.91
C LYS A 50 8.97 9.12 5.46
N MET A 51 8.18 9.13 4.41
CA MET A 51 7.41 7.98 3.94
C MET A 51 7.34 7.98 2.42
N LEU A 52 7.26 6.78 1.83
CA LEU A 52 6.86 6.56 0.44
C LEU A 52 5.81 5.46 0.42
N ASN A 53 4.62 5.78 -0.12
CA ASN A 53 3.54 4.83 -0.31
C ASN A 53 3.70 4.08 -1.63
N PHE A 54 3.40 2.78 -1.64
CA PHE A 54 3.50 1.97 -2.85
C PHE A 54 2.53 0.79 -2.85
N HIS A 55 2.04 0.42 -4.03
CA HIS A 55 1.34 -0.85 -4.21
C HIS A 55 2.35 -2.00 -4.21
N PRO A 56 2.11 -3.09 -3.47
CA PRO A 56 3.11 -4.16 -3.32
C PRO A 56 3.50 -4.80 -4.66
N GLY A 57 2.53 -5.00 -5.56
CA GLY A 57 2.80 -5.55 -6.88
C GLY A 57 1.82 -6.65 -7.30
N SER A 58 2.24 -7.45 -8.28
CA SER A 58 1.39 -8.42 -8.96
C SER A 58 2.17 -9.65 -9.39
N HIS A 59 1.60 -10.84 -9.19
CA HIS A 59 2.19 -12.11 -9.60
C HIS A 59 1.99 -12.43 -11.10
N LEU A 60 1.21 -11.60 -11.81
CA LEU A 60 0.90 -11.73 -13.25
C LEU A 60 0.43 -13.12 -13.67
N ASN A 61 -0.11 -13.94 -12.75
CA ASN A 61 -0.48 -15.34 -12.92
C ASN A 61 0.66 -16.25 -13.40
N LYS A 62 1.92 -15.86 -13.16
CA LYS A 62 3.12 -16.60 -13.57
C LYS A 62 3.86 -17.27 -12.41
N ILE A 63 3.68 -16.78 -11.19
CA ILE A 63 4.26 -17.31 -9.95
C ILE A 63 3.19 -17.42 -8.88
N SER A 64 3.46 -18.15 -7.78
CA SER A 64 2.54 -18.19 -6.64
C SER A 64 2.47 -16.85 -5.92
N ILE A 65 1.41 -16.64 -5.13
CA ILE A 65 1.25 -15.46 -4.29
C ILE A 65 2.43 -15.34 -3.32
N GLU A 66 2.78 -16.42 -2.63
CA GLU A 66 3.88 -16.44 -1.65
C GLU A 66 5.21 -16.05 -2.30
N LYS A 67 5.51 -16.57 -3.50
CA LYS A 67 6.73 -16.21 -4.22
C LYS A 67 6.72 -14.74 -4.65
N CYS A 68 5.56 -14.19 -4.98
CA CYS A 68 5.41 -12.77 -5.25
C CYS A 68 5.68 -11.93 -4.00
N LEU A 69 5.09 -12.32 -2.85
CA LEU A 69 5.30 -11.64 -1.56
C LEU A 69 6.77 -11.73 -1.11
N ASP A 70 7.44 -12.87 -1.35
CA ASP A 70 8.88 -13.01 -1.09
C ASP A 70 9.71 -11.99 -1.86
N ARG A 71 9.46 -11.86 -3.17
CA ARG A 71 10.15 -10.89 -4.03
C ARG A 71 9.91 -9.44 -3.60
N ILE A 72 8.69 -9.13 -3.16
CA ILE A 72 8.35 -7.81 -2.63
C ILE A 72 9.16 -7.51 -1.38
N ALA A 73 9.17 -8.41 -0.41
CA ALA A 73 9.92 -8.25 0.84
C ALA A 73 11.44 -8.11 0.58
N GLU A 74 12.00 -8.94 -0.31
CA GLU A 74 13.39 -8.84 -0.73
C GLU A 74 13.70 -7.48 -1.36
N SER A 75 12.84 -7.00 -2.27
CA SER A 75 13.01 -5.72 -2.95
C SER A 75 12.94 -4.55 -1.96
N VAL A 76 12.07 -4.63 -0.95
CA VAL A 76 11.99 -3.64 0.14
C VAL A 76 13.29 -3.68 0.94
N ASN A 77 13.78 -4.85 1.37
CA ASN A 77 15.04 -4.97 2.11
C ASN A 77 16.21 -4.36 1.34
N MET A 78 16.38 -4.74 0.06
CA MET A 78 17.44 -4.18 -0.80
C MET A 78 17.40 -2.66 -0.91
N THR A 79 16.21 -2.07 -0.84
CA THR A 79 16.02 -0.62 -0.91
C THR A 79 16.30 0.05 0.43
N LEU A 80 15.81 -0.55 1.53
CA LEU A 80 16.05 -0.04 2.88
C LEU A 80 17.53 -0.05 3.24
N ASP A 81 18.30 -1.04 2.78
CA ASP A 81 19.76 -1.12 2.95
C ASP A 81 20.51 0.02 2.27
N LYS A 82 19.96 0.62 1.23
CA LYS A 82 20.56 1.68 0.41
C LYS A 82 20.03 3.08 0.70
N THR A 83 19.10 3.21 1.64
CA THR A 83 18.44 4.48 1.99
C THR A 83 18.35 4.64 3.49
N THR A 84 18.10 5.87 3.96
CA THR A 84 17.93 6.18 5.40
C THR A 84 16.73 7.09 5.63
N GLY A 85 16.11 6.97 6.81
CA GLY A 85 15.11 7.93 7.30
C GLY A 85 13.77 7.97 6.57
N VAL A 86 13.57 7.12 5.55
CA VAL A 86 12.29 6.99 4.83
C VAL A 86 11.68 5.62 5.13
N THR A 87 10.41 5.59 5.45
CA THR A 87 9.62 4.38 5.69
C THR A 87 8.95 3.94 4.39
N ALA A 88 9.09 2.67 4.02
CA ALA A 88 8.34 2.04 2.93
C ALA A 88 6.93 1.70 3.44
N VAL A 89 5.91 2.35 2.90
CA VAL A 89 4.52 2.21 3.32
C VAL A 89 3.76 1.39 2.28
N ILE A 90 3.39 0.17 2.65
CA ILE A 90 2.68 -0.76 1.77
C ILE A 90 1.21 -0.40 1.74
N GLU A 91 0.67 -0.07 0.59
CA GLU A 91 -0.76 0.13 0.44
C GLU A 91 -1.48 -1.19 0.19
N ASN A 92 -2.59 -1.41 0.91
CA ASN A 92 -3.47 -2.51 0.55
C ASN A 92 -4.11 -2.25 -0.82
N THR A 93 -4.48 -3.30 -1.54
CA THR A 93 -5.07 -3.21 -2.88
C THR A 93 -6.47 -3.80 -2.92
N ALA A 94 -7.22 -3.46 -3.97
CA ALA A 94 -8.52 -4.09 -4.23
C ALA A 94 -8.42 -5.58 -4.64
N GLY A 95 -7.22 -6.05 -5.00
CA GLY A 95 -7.03 -7.38 -5.58
C GLY A 95 -7.47 -7.47 -7.03
N GLN A 96 -7.43 -6.37 -7.77
CA GLN A 96 -7.77 -6.36 -9.19
C GLN A 96 -6.76 -7.16 -10.00
N GLY A 97 -7.26 -8.06 -10.85
CA GLY A 97 -6.43 -8.91 -11.69
C GLY A 97 -5.58 -9.89 -10.89
N SER A 98 -4.28 -9.69 -10.84
CA SER A 98 -3.29 -10.51 -10.12
C SER A 98 -2.51 -9.71 -9.08
N ASN A 99 -3.03 -8.55 -8.66
CA ASN A 99 -2.42 -7.73 -7.61
C ASN A 99 -2.52 -8.42 -6.25
N VAL A 100 -1.43 -8.39 -5.50
CA VAL A 100 -1.38 -8.85 -4.11
C VAL A 100 -1.57 -7.67 -3.14
N GLY A 101 -1.78 -7.95 -1.86
CA GLY A 101 -2.04 -6.91 -0.84
C GLY A 101 -3.52 -6.67 -0.56
N ASN A 102 -4.42 -7.41 -1.19
CA ASN A 102 -5.86 -7.34 -0.96
C ASN A 102 -6.34 -8.10 0.28
N GLU A 103 -5.52 -8.95 0.85
CA GLU A 103 -5.79 -9.64 2.10
C GLU A 103 -4.78 -9.22 3.17
N PHE A 104 -5.21 -9.02 4.41
CA PHE A 104 -4.35 -8.51 5.48
C PHE A 104 -3.14 -9.41 5.74
N TRP A 105 -3.28 -10.73 5.56
CA TRP A 105 -2.16 -11.65 5.71
C TRP A 105 -1.04 -11.42 4.66
N HIS A 106 -1.36 -10.89 3.45
CA HIS A 106 -0.34 -10.50 2.46
C HIS A 106 0.58 -9.41 3.03
N LEU A 107 -0.03 -8.38 3.65
CA LEU A 107 0.71 -7.27 4.26
C LEU A 107 1.58 -7.77 5.40
N ARG A 108 0.99 -8.60 6.27
CA ARG A 108 1.71 -9.22 7.39
C ARG A 108 2.89 -10.06 6.90
N TYR A 109 2.67 -10.88 5.89
CA TYR A 109 3.71 -11.75 5.33
C TYR A 109 4.91 -10.94 4.83
N ILE A 110 4.68 -9.83 4.11
CA ILE A 110 5.75 -8.93 3.66
C ILE A 110 6.46 -8.32 4.86
N ILE A 111 5.72 -7.77 5.81
CA ILE A 111 6.28 -7.15 7.02
C ILE A 111 7.16 -8.15 7.78
N ASP A 112 6.72 -9.39 7.95
CA ASP A 112 7.49 -10.40 8.68
C ASP A 112 8.86 -10.70 8.05
N LYS A 113 8.97 -10.55 6.74
CA LYS A 113 10.21 -10.77 5.98
C LYS A 113 11.06 -9.51 5.76
N VAL A 114 10.53 -8.33 6.04
CA VAL A 114 11.33 -7.09 6.05
C VAL A 114 12.23 -7.12 7.29
N GLU A 115 13.52 -6.85 7.13
CA GLU A 115 14.51 -6.91 8.22
C GLU A 115 14.38 -5.73 9.17
N ASP A 116 14.36 -4.50 8.63
CA ASP A 116 14.18 -3.29 9.44
C ASP A 116 12.68 -2.98 9.64
N LYS A 117 12.11 -3.54 10.70
CA LYS A 117 10.71 -3.34 11.10
C LYS A 117 10.35 -1.88 11.42
N SER A 118 11.34 -1.06 11.73
CA SER A 118 11.12 0.35 12.06
C SER A 118 10.87 1.23 10.82
N ARG A 119 11.18 0.70 9.65
CA ARG A 119 11.08 1.40 8.37
C ARG A 119 10.10 0.75 7.38
N VAL A 120 9.15 -0.02 7.89
CA VAL A 120 8.03 -0.56 7.11
C VAL A 120 6.72 -0.21 7.81
N GLY A 121 5.71 0.13 7.02
CA GLY A 121 4.36 0.43 7.51
C GLY A 121 3.30 0.11 6.49
N VAL A 122 2.06 0.43 6.81
CA VAL A 122 0.88 0.16 5.98
C VAL A 122 0.08 1.44 5.78
N CYS A 123 -0.42 1.64 4.57
CA CYS A 123 -1.50 2.55 4.24
C CYS A 123 -2.75 1.73 3.94
N LEU A 124 -3.87 2.04 4.59
CA LEU A 124 -5.17 1.47 4.23
C LEU A 124 -5.92 2.44 3.31
N ASP A 125 -6.18 2.00 2.08
CA ASP A 125 -7.14 2.67 1.20
C ASP A 125 -8.54 2.11 1.46
N THR A 126 -9.51 2.98 1.77
CA THR A 126 -10.87 2.56 2.13
C THR A 126 -11.64 1.99 0.95
N CYS A 127 -11.41 2.47 -0.29
CA CYS A 127 -11.97 1.88 -1.50
C CYS A 127 -11.41 0.48 -1.73
N HIS A 128 -10.09 0.32 -1.61
CA HIS A 128 -9.44 -0.98 -1.76
C HIS A 128 -9.90 -1.98 -0.70
N THR A 129 -9.95 -1.56 0.56
CA THR A 129 -10.43 -2.38 1.68
C THR A 129 -11.84 -2.90 1.42
N TYR A 130 -12.76 -1.99 1.03
CA TYR A 130 -14.14 -2.35 0.73
C TYR A 130 -14.26 -3.29 -0.47
N THR A 131 -13.58 -2.97 -1.56
CA THR A 131 -13.64 -3.79 -2.78
C THR A 131 -12.87 -5.11 -2.67
N ALA A 132 -11.92 -5.22 -1.76
CA ALA A 132 -11.29 -6.49 -1.40
C ALA A 132 -12.21 -7.43 -0.61
N GLY A 133 -13.28 -6.91 0.01
CA GLY A 133 -14.29 -7.71 0.72
C GLY A 133 -14.41 -7.41 2.21
N TYR A 134 -13.69 -6.44 2.73
CA TYR A 134 -13.80 -5.99 4.11
C TYR A 134 -14.88 -4.91 4.23
N ASP A 135 -16.01 -5.22 4.86
CA ASP A 135 -17.15 -4.31 4.97
C ASP A 135 -16.92 -3.25 6.06
N ILE A 136 -16.10 -2.25 5.73
CA ILE A 136 -15.80 -1.12 6.61
C ILE A 136 -17.01 -0.19 6.85
N VAL A 137 -18.09 -0.36 6.10
CA VAL A 137 -19.29 0.45 6.23
C VAL A 137 -20.21 -0.07 7.32
N ASN A 138 -20.46 -1.40 7.34
CA ASN A 138 -21.37 -2.02 8.27
C ASN A 138 -20.66 -2.75 9.41
N GLU A 139 -19.38 -3.14 9.23
CA GLU A 139 -18.61 -3.97 10.16
C GLU A 139 -17.26 -3.32 10.54
N TYR A 140 -17.24 -2.00 10.66
CA TYR A 140 -16.03 -1.22 10.91
C TYR A 140 -15.15 -1.79 12.03
N ASP A 141 -15.73 -2.00 13.21
CA ASP A 141 -14.97 -2.49 14.38
C ASP A 141 -14.39 -3.88 14.13
N ARG A 142 -15.12 -4.76 13.46
CA ARG A 142 -14.64 -6.10 13.09
C ARG A 142 -13.45 -6.03 12.14
N VAL A 143 -13.54 -5.20 11.11
CA VAL A 143 -12.47 -5.05 10.11
C VAL A 143 -11.19 -4.51 10.75
N PHE A 144 -11.30 -3.46 11.58
CA PHE A 144 -10.14 -2.90 12.25
C PHE A 144 -9.58 -3.78 13.38
N THR A 145 -10.42 -4.61 14.00
CA THR A 145 -9.95 -5.64 14.93
C THR A 145 -9.16 -6.72 14.19
N GLU A 146 -9.69 -7.22 13.07
CA GLU A 146 -9.00 -8.18 12.22
C GLU A 146 -7.66 -7.63 11.69
N PHE A 147 -7.64 -6.36 11.26
CA PHE A 147 -6.40 -5.71 10.87
C PHE A 147 -5.38 -5.68 12.03
N ASP A 148 -5.81 -5.33 13.22
CA ASP A 148 -4.94 -5.27 14.40
C ASP A 148 -4.40 -6.66 14.78
N GLU A 149 -5.24 -7.68 14.74
CA GLU A 149 -4.85 -9.07 15.04
C GLU A 149 -3.88 -9.65 14.01
N VAL A 150 -4.10 -9.36 12.73
CA VAL A 150 -3.31 -9.94 11.64
C VAL A 150 -2.06 -9.12 11.35
N VAL A 151 -2.21 -7.80 11.16
CA VAL A 151 -1.11 -6.90 10.74
C VAL A 151 -0.44 -6.24 11.94
N GLY A 152 -1.26 -5.74 12.86
CA GLY A 152 -0.84 -4.92 14.00
C GLY A 152 -1.05 -3.43 13.73
N ARG A 153 -1.81 -2.80 14.60
CA ARG A 153 -2.16 -1.36 14.50
C ARG A 153 -0.93 -0.44 14.52
N ASN A 154 0.16 -0.88 15.13
CA ASN A 154 1.42 -0.15 15.16
C ASN A 154 2.08 0.02 13.79
N TYR A 155 1.70 -0.78 12.80
CA TYR A 155 2.16 -0.63 11.41
C TYR A 155 1.30 0.30 10.57
N LEU A 156 0.10 0.70 11.04
CA LEU A 156 -0.77 1.63 10.31
C LEU A 156 -0.18 3.04 10.34
N CYS A 157 0.36 3.48 9.22
CA CYS A 157 1.00 4.79 9.06
C CYS A 157 0.09 5.84 8.43
N ALA A 158 -0.83 5.41 7.57
CA ALA A 158 -1.66 6.30 6.77
C ALA A 158 -2.99 5.65 6.37
N ILE A 159 -3.92 6.49 5.95
CA ILE A 159 -5.19 6.08 5.35
C ILE A 159 -5.42 6.93 4.10
N HIS A 160 -5.67 6.29 2.97
CA HIS A 160 -6.28 6.93 1.81
C HIS A 160 -7.79 6.83 1.93
N LEU A 161 -8.43 7.98 2.10
CA LEU A 161 -9.85 8.04 2.38
C LEU A 161 -10.63 8.28 1.09
N ASN A 162 -11.23 7.22 0.54
CA ASN A 162 -11.95 7.20 -0.73
C ASN A 162 -13.28 6.46 -0.62
N ASP A 163 -14.30 6.94 -1.35
CA ASP A 163 -15.46 6.11 -1.67
C ASP A 163 -15.15 5.15 -2.81
N SER A 164 -15.97 4.13 -3.01
CA SER A 164 -15.87 3.18 -4.10
C SER A 164 -17.05 3.24 -5.04
N LYS A 165 -16.79 3.34 -6.35
CA LYS A 165 -17.81 3.15 -7.42
C LYS A 165 -18.27 1.71 -7.57
N LYS A 166 -17.62 0.77 -6.89
CA LYS A 166 -17.85 -0.66 -7.04
C LYS A 166 -18.31 -1.30 -5.74
N PRO A 167 -19.14 -2.35 -5.82
CA PRO A 167 -19.67 -2.99 -4.63
C PRO A 167 -18.60 -3.74 -3.83
N LEU A 168 -18.98 -4.09 -2.60
CA LEU A 168 -18.20 -4.92 -1.68
C LEU A 168 -17.71 -6.21 -2.37
N GLY A 169 -16.42 -6.51 -2.22
CA GLY A 169 -15.82 -7.73 -2.73
C GLY A 169 -15.69 -7.82 -4.25
N SER A 170 -15.92 -6.71 -4.97
CA SER A 170 -15.86 -6.68 -6.44
C SER A 170 -14.46 -6.89 -7.01
N ARG A 171 -13.42 -6.67 -6.22
CA ARG A 171 -12.01 -6.66 -6.63
C ARG A 171 -11.71 -5.71 -7.80
N VAL A 172 -12.38 -4.56 -7.80
CA VAL A 172 -12.22 -3.54 -8.85
C VAL A 172 -11.88 -2.21 -8.19
N ASP A 173 -10.72 -1.70 -8.54
CA ASP A 173 -10.24 -0.41 -8.10
C ASP A 173 -10.89 0.72 -8.94
N ARG A 174 -11.86 1.42 -8.34
CA ARG A 174 -12.52 2.60 -8.92
C ARG A 174 -12.97 3.53 -7.79
N HIS A 175 -12.13 4.50 -7.49
CA HIS A 175 -12.37 5.50 -6.47
C HIS A 175 -13.48 6.48 -6.84
N ASP A 176 -14.12 7.04 -5.83
CA ASP A 176 -14.97 8.21 -5.92
C ASP A 176 -14.69 9.16 -4.77
N SER A 177 -15.21 10.38 -4.87
CA SER A 177 -15.12 11.37 -3.80
C SER A 177 -15.98 10.95 -2.62
N ILE A 178 -15.49 11.21 -1.41
CA ILE A 178 -16.20 10.87 -0.17
C ILE A 178 -17.59 11.50 -0.15
N GLY A 179 -18.59 10.69 0.20
CA GLY A 179 -19.99 11.09 0.28
C GLY A 179 -20.73 11.11 -1.06
N THR A 180 -20.10 10.68 -2.16
CA THR A 180 -20.75 10.63 -3.48
C THR A 180 -21.40 9.28 -3.76
N VAL A 181 -20.96 8.21 -3.10
CA VAL A 181 -21.50 6.87 -3.26
C VAL A 181 -22.19 6.43 -1.97
N SER A 182 -23.50 6.23 -2.04
CA SER A 182 -24.35 6.00 -0.84
C SER A 182 -24.02 4.72 -0.06
N TYR A 183 -23.48 3.71 -0.71
CA TYR A 183 -23.17 2.42 -0.08
C TYR A 183 -21.74 2.32 0.48
N THR A 184 -20.87 3.27 0.19
CA THR A 184 -19.52 3.36 0.75
C THR A 184 -19.37 4.54 1.70
N HIS A 185 -20.46 5.22 2.04
CA HIS A 185 -20.45 6.39 2.90
C HIS A 185 -19.97 6.02 4.31
N LEU A 186 -18.74 6.40 4.63
CA LEU A 186 -18.22 6.32 5.98
C LEU A 186 -19.00 7.30 6.84
N ARG A 187 -19.82 6.80 7.75
CA ARG A 187 -20.49 7.64 8.74
C ARG A 187 -19.46 8.07 9.78
N ALA A 188 -19.21 9.37 9.85
CA ALA A 188 -18.42 9.95 10.91
C ALA A 188 -19.10 9.79 12.27
#